data_e78edda64c176f81cdfd7cacbabac692
#
_entry.id   e78edda64c176f81cdfd7cacbabac692
#
_cell.length_a   1.000
_cell.length_b   1.000
_cell.length_c   1.000
_cell.angle_alpha   90.00
_cell.angle_beta   90.00
_cell.angle_gamma   90.00
#
_symmetry.space_group_name_H-M   'P 1'
#
loop_
_entity.id
_entity.type
_entity.pdbx_description
1 polymer ?
#
loop_
_entity_poly.entity_id
_entity_poly.type
_entity_poly.pdbx_seq_one_letter_code
_entity_poly.pdbx_strand_id
1 'polypeptide(L)'
;MQEYPIKRGLTKDLETRIVSELKNCFGVDPEKIGKGYRIKLGALKRLDVTAGTNGKSIIIDTESDLTASDEIIIDTNKRFRKYLDVITGFSTKERVKRAKSIGDE
;
A
#
# COMPACT_ATOMS: atom_id res chain seq x y z
N MET A 1 -9.33 3.75 5.03
CA MET A 1 -8.35 4.55 4.28
C MET A 1 -7.30 5.09 5.22
N GLN A 2 -6.04 4.93 4.89
CA GLN A 2 -4.94 5.43 5.72
C GLN A 2 -3.90 6.13 4.85
N GLU A 3 -3.24 7.12 5.43
CA GLU A 3 -2.14 7.82 4.80
C GLU A 3 -0.85 7.50 5.53
N TYR A 4 0.18 7.09 4.79
CA TYR A 4 1.49 6.76 5.35
C TYR A 4 2.52 7.75 4.80
N PRO A 5 3.29 8.40 5.66
CA PRO A 5 4.38 9.26 5.19
C PRO A 5 5.48 8.43 4.53
N ILE A 6 6.17 9.04 3.58
CA ILE A 6 7.27 8.41 2.88
C ILE A 6 8.57 9.01 3.38
N LYS A 7 9.57 8.16 3.60
CA LYS A 7 10.88 8.58 4.08
C LYS A 7 11.49 9.60 3.11
N ARG A 8 12.10 10.64 3.67
CA ARG A 8 12.77 11.67 2.89
C ARG A 8 13.80 11.01 1.95
N GLY A 9 13.79 11.42 0.70
CA GLY A 9 14.65 10.85 -0.33
C GLY A 9 14.01 9.75 -1.14
N LEU A 10 12.85 9.21 -0.70
CA LEU A 10 12.12 8.19 -1.43
C LEU A 10 10.85 8.72 -2.09
N THR A 11 10.66 10.03 -2.09
CA THR A 11 9.50 10.66 -2.71
C THR A 11 9.68 10.91 -4.21
N LYS A 12 10.92 10.83 -4.70
CA LYS A 12 11.22 11.02 -6.12
C LYS A 12 10.65 9.84 -6.93
N ASP A 13 10.01 10.14 -8.04
CA ASP A 13 9.41 9.13 -8.93
C ASP A 13 8.42 8.22 -8.19
N LEU A 14 7.69 8.80 -7.26
CA LEU A 14 6.79 8.04 -6.39
C LEU A 14 5.78 7.21 -7.17
N GLU A 15 5.16 7.77 -8.20
CA GLU A 15 4.16 7.05 -8.99
C GLU A 15 4.77 5.81 -9.67
N THR A 16 5.96 5.95 -10.23
CA THR A 16 6.67 4.82 -10.84
C THR A 16 6.99 3.75 -9.81
N ARG A 17 7.42 4.16 -8.61
CA ARG A 17 7.72 3.23 -7.52
C ARG A 17 6.47 2.51 -7.05
N ILE A 18 5.34 3.20 -6.94
CA ILE A 18 4.07 2.59 -6.58
C ILE A 18 3.77 1.41 -7.50
N VAL A 19 3.85 1.63 -8.81
CA VAL A 19 3.58 0.58 -9.81
C VAL A 19 4.59 -0.55 -9.72
N SER A 20 5.88 -0.21 -9.72
CA SER A 20 6.95 -1.23 -9.70
C SER A 20 6.87 -2.11 -8.47
N GLU A 21 6.64 -1.52 -7.31
CA GLU A 21 6.60 -2.29 -6.07
C GLU A 21 5.32 -3.10 -5.92
N LEU A 22 4.21 -2.65 -6.51
CA LEU A 22 3.00 -3.47 -6.55
C LEU A 22 3.27 -4.75 -7.34
N LYS A 23 3.96 -4.64 -8.47
CA LYS A 23 4.35 -5.82 -9.25
C LYS A 23 5.33 -6.71 -8.50
N ASN A 24 6.33 -6.12 -7.86
CA ASN A 24 7.38 -6.87 -7.16
C ASN A 24 6.86 -7.59 -5.92
N CYS A 25 6.03 -6.92 -5.13
CA CYS A 25 5.58 -7.47 -3.85
C CYS A 25 4.35 -8.37 -4.00
N PHE A 26 3.48 -8.09 -4.94
CA PHE A 26 2.24 -8.86 -5.13
C PHE A 26 2.25 -9.75 -6.37
N GLY A 27 3.15 -9.49 -7.31
CA GLY A 27 3.27 -10.32 -8.51
C GLY A 27 2.14 -10.14 -9.51
N VAL A 28 1.40 -9.04 -9.44
CA VAL A 28 0.29 -8.75 -10.35
C VAL A 28 0.46 -7.37 -10.95
N ASP A 29 -0.09 -7.18 -12.15
CA ASP A 29 -0.05 -5.88 -12.81
C ASP A 29 -1.14 -4.96 -12.22
N PRO A 30 -0.77 -3.78 -11.73
CA PRO A 30 -1.77 -2.85 -11.22
C PRO A 30 -2.59 -2.23 -12.34
N GLU A 31 -3.86 -1.96 -12.03
CA GLU A 31 -4.77 -1.26 -12.92
C GLU A 31 -4.82 0.20 -12.50
N LYS A 32 -4.70 1.10 -13.47
CA LYS A 32 -4.80 2.53 -13.16
C LYS A 32 -6.25 2.92 -12.93
N ILE A 33 -6.50 3.57 -11.79
CA ILE A 33 -7.83 4.06 -11.42
C ILE A 33 -7.71 5.53 -11.03
N GLY A 34 -8.32 6.42 -11.81
CA GLY A 34 -8.25 7.85 -11.49
C GLY A 34 -6.82 8.30 -11.24
N LYS A 35 -6.51 8.72 -10.02
CA LYS A 35 -5.19 9.19 -9.62
C LYS A 35 -4.29 8.12 -9.00
N GLY A 36 -4.76 6.88 -8.92
CA GLY A 36 -4.03 5.83 -8.25
C GLY A 36 -4.03 4.52 -9.01
N TYR A 37 -3.66 3.47 -8.31
CA TYR A 37 -3.54 2.13 -8.89
C TYR A 37 -4.23 1.11 -7.99
N ARG A 38 -4.82 0.11 -8.62
CA ARG A 38 -5.57 -0.94 -7.93
C ARG A 38 -5.01 -2.31 -8.29
N ILE A 39 -4.91 -3.17 -7.28
CA ILE A 39 -4.67 -4.61 -7.48
C ILE A 39 -5.71 -5.41 -6.71
N LYS A 40 -5.83 -6.67 -7.10
CA LYS A 40 -6.66 -7.66 -6.42
C LYS A 40 -5.82 -8.92 -6.27
N LEU A 41 -5.71 -9.43 -5.06
CA LEU A 41 -4.90 -10.61 -4.80
C LEU A 41 -5.27 -11.26 -3.47
N GLY A 42 -5.46 -12.58 -3.50
CA GLY A 42 -5.65 -13.37 -2.28
C GLY A 42 -6.80 -12.85 -1.42
N ALA A 43 -6.49 -12.46 -0.20
CA ALA A 43 -7.48 -11.95 0.76
C ALA A 43 -7.83 -10.47 0.54
N LEU A 44 -7.26 -9.82 -0.47
CA LEU A 44 -7.60 -8.45 -0.82
C LEU A 44 -8.56 -8.45 -1.99
N LYS A 45 -9.80 -8.04 -1.76
CA LYS A 45 -10.76 -7.80 -2.86
C LYS A 45 -10.29 -6.63 -3.69
N ARG A 46 -9.69 -5.62 -3.04
CA ARG A 46 -9.00 -4.54 -3.73
C ARG A 46 -7.98 -3.91 -2.80
N LEU A 47 -6.94 -3.40 -3.39
CA LEU A 47 -5.95 -2.55 -2.73
C LEU A 47 -5.72 -1.35 -3.64
N ASP A 48 -6.11 -0.18 -3.20
CA ASP A 48 -5.94 1.05 -3.96
C ASP A 48 -4.81 1.86 -3.33
N VAL A 49 -3.86 2.28 -4.15
CA VAL A 49 -2.71 3.08 -3.72
C VAL A 49 -2.67 4.36 -4.52
N THR A 50 -2.65 5.49 -3.82
CA THR A 50 -2.61 6.81 -4.44
C THR A 50 -1.53 7.65 -3.78
N ALA A 51 -0.81 8.46 -4.56
CA ALA A 51 0.12 9.42 -3.98
C ALA A 51 -0.65 10.51 -3.23
N GLY A 52 -0.15 10.91 -2.07
CA GLY A 52 -0.73 12.01 -1.32
C GLY A 52 -0.63 13.32 -2.08
N THR A 53 -1.44 14.31 -1.68
CA THR A 53 -1.54 15.59 -2.39
C THR A 53 -0.21 16.35 -2.44
N ASN A 54 0.65 16.17 -1.44
CA ASN A 54 1.94 16.83 -1.40
C ASN A 54 3.09 15.99 -1.99
N GLY A 55 2.77 14.78 -2.49
CA GLY A 55 3.78 13.88 -3.04
C GLY A 55 4.73 13.27 -2.01
N LYS A 56 4.47 13.46 -0.73
CA LYS A 56 5.34 12.98 0.35
C LYS A 56 4.72 11.87 1.18
N SER A 57 3.58 11.35 0.72
CA SER A 57 2.86 10.28 1.40
C SER A 57 2.14 9.43 0.39
N ILE A 58 1.68 8.27 0.84
CA ILE A 58 0.78 7.43 0.03
C ILE A 58 -0.51 7.22 0.81
N ILE A 59 -1.60 7.12 0.07
CA ILE A 59 -2.91 6.86 0.62
C ILE A 59 -3.30 5.44 0.23
N ILE A 60 -3.61 4.62 1.22
CA ILE A 60 -3.96 3.21 1.04
C ILE A 60 -5.42 2.99 1.41
N ASP A 61 -6.16 2.38 0.50
CA ASP A 61 -7.55 1.99 0.75
C ASP A 61 -7.68 0.52 0.37
N THR A 62 -8.16 -0.29 1.29
CA THR A 62 -8.26 -1.74 1.10
C THR A 62 -9.66 -2.25 1.39
N GLU A 63 -10.02 -3.33 0.71
CA GLU A 63 -11.21 -4.10 1.03
C GLU A 63 -10.79 -5.56 1.13
N SER A 64 -11.05 -6.18 2.28
CA SER A 64 -10.61 -7.55 2.56
C SER A 64 -11.69 -8.57 2.26
N ASP A 65 -11.26 -9.75 1.80
CA ASP A 65 -12.13 -10.90 1.64
C ASP A 65 -12.06 -11.75 2.91
N LEU A 66 -13.10 -11.66 3.73
CA LEU A 66 -13.13 -12.37 5.02
C LEU A 66 -13.40 -13.86 4.86
N THR A 67 -13.71 -14.32 3.65
CA THR A 67 -13.96 -15.75 3.37
C THR A 67 -12.70 -16.49 2.93
N ALA A 68 -11.59 -15.78 2.71
CA ALA A 68 -10.34 -16.41 2.31
C ALA A 68 -9.80 -17.31 3.43
N SER A 69 -9.04 -18.34 3.05
CA SER A 69 -8.42 -19.24 4.02
C SER A 69 -7.37 -18.52 4.86
N ASP A 70 -7.07 -19.05 6.04
CA ASP A 70 -6.06 -18.45 6.92
C ASP A 70 -4.70 -18.36 6.25
N GLU A 71 -4.32 -19.36 5.47
CA GLU A 71 -3.05 -19.36 4.74
C GLU A 71 -2.98 -18.21 3.76
N ILE A 72 -4.07 -17.98 3.03
CA ILE A 72 -4.13 -16.87 2.06
C ILE A 72 -4.09 -15.54 2.78
N ILE A 73 -4.80 -15.41 3.89
CA ILE A 73 -4.80 -14.17 4.69
C ILE A 73 -3.39 -13.87 5.19
N ILE A 74 -2.69 -14.86 5.74
CA ILE A 74 -1.33 -14.69 6.26
C ILE A 74 -0.38 -14.28 5.13
N ASP A 75 -0.43 -14.97 3.99
CA ASP A 75 0.43 -14.66 2.86
C ASP A 75 0.17 -13.24 2.33
N THR A 76 -1.11 -12.88 2.17
CA THR A 76 -1.50 -11.56 1.69
C THR A 76 -0.98 -10.47 2.65
N ASN A 77 -1.11 -10.68 3.96
CA ASN A 77 -0.64 -9.72 4.95
C ASN A 77 0.88 -9.56 4.92
N LYS A 78 1.63 -10.64 4.69
CA LYS A 78 3.08 -10.56 4.56
C LYS A 78 3.50 -9.72 3.36
N ARG A 79 2.84 -9.93 2.22
CA ARG A 79 3.11 -9.17 1.01
C ARG A 79 2.76 -7.69 1.19
N PHE A 80 1.65 -7.42 1.86
CA PHE A 80 1.21 -6.07 2.12
C PHE A 80 2.19 -5.32 3.02
N ARG A 81 2.65 -5.94 4.10
CA ARG A 81 3.65 -5.33 4.99
C ARG A 81 4.95 -5.05 4.26
N LYS A 82 5.42 -6.02 3.46
CA LYS A 82 6.63 -5.84 2.68
C LYS A 82 6.50 -4.67 1.71
N TYR A 83 5.35 -4.57 1.05
CA TYR A 83 5.08 -3.46 0.15
C TYR A 83 5.17 -2.12 0.87
N LEU A 84 4.52 -2.01 2.02
CA LEU A 84 4.55 -0.77 2.79
C LEU A 84 5.97 -0.44 3.27
N ASP A 85 6.74 -1.44 3.70
CA ASP A 85 8.13 -1.22 4.12
C ASP A 85 8.98 -0.66 2.98
N VAL A 86 8.83 -1.22 1.79
CA VAL A 86 9.62 -0.82 0.61
C VAL A 86 9.19 0.56 0.12
N ILE A 87 7.88 0.79 -0.02
CA ILE A 87 7.39 2.03 -0.61
C ILE A 87 7.57 3.23 0.32
N THR A 88 7.41 3.06 1.62
CA THR A 88 7.57 4.14 2.58
C THR A 88 9.00 4.30 3.06
N GLY A 89 9.80 3.24 3.04
CA GLY A 89 11.14 3.24 3.60
C GLY A 89 11.17 3.10 5.11
N PHE A 90 10.01 2.90 5.75
CA PHE A 90 9.91 2.73 7.19
C PHE A 90 9.54 1.29 7.53
N SER A 91 10.10 0.75 8.61
CA SER A 91 9.70 -0.54 9.15
C SER A 91 8.27 -0.49 9.66
N THR A 92 7.67 -1.67 9.90
CA THR A 92 6.31 -1.74 10.43
C THR A 92 6.16 -0.92 11.71
N LYS A 93 7.12 -1.03 12.64
CA LYS A 93 7.10 -0.31 13.91
C LYS A 93 7.12 1.21 13.71
N GLU A 94 8.01 1.69 12.83
CA GLU A 94 8.11 3.12 12.54
C GLU A 94 6.87 3.63 11.83
N ARG A 95 6.36 2.83 10.90
CA ARG A 95 5.19 3.19 10.11
C ARG A 95 3.94 3.33 10.97
N VAL A 96 3.75 2.45 11.95
CA VAL A 96 2.62 2.51 12.87
C VAL A 96 2.63 3.81 13.66
N LYS A 97 3.81 4.26 14.09
CA LYS A 97 3.95 5.52 14.82
C LYS A 97 3.64 6.74 13.96
N ARG A 98 3.83 6.65 12.65
CA ARG A 98 3.71 7.78 11.72
C ARG A 98 2.43 7.77 10.90
N ALA A 99 1.68 6.66 10.93
CA ALA A 99 0.47 6.52 10.14
C ALA A 99 -0.64 7.42 10.69
N LYS A 100 -1.46 7.94 9.78
CA LYS A 100 -2.65 8.72 10.12
C LYS A 100 -3.87 8.06 9.49
N SER A 101 -4.93 7.97 10.27
CA SER A 101 -6.22 7.51 9.77
C SER A 101 -6.98 8.71 9.22
N ILE A 102 -7.29 8.68 7.93
CA ILE A 102 -8.01 9.77 7.29
C ILE A 102 -9.48 9.70 7.71
N GLY A 103 -9.98 10.80 8.27
CA GLY A 103 -11.35 10.87 8.74
C GLY A 103 -11.57 10.33 10.14
N ASP A 104 -10.51 9.90 10.81
CA ASP A 104 -10.56 9.34 12.15
C ASP A 104 -9.70 10.23 13.07
N GLU A 105 -10.28 11.28 13.55
CA GLU A 105 -9.60 12.25 14.39
C GLU A 105 -9.96 12.07 15.86
#